data_43e9c79db58d84662d88958e9a4ec0fa
#
_entry.id   43e9c79db58d84662d88958e9a4ec0fa
#
_cell.length_a   1.000
_cell.length_b   1.000
_cell.length_c   1.000
_cell.angle_alpha   90.00
_cell.angle_beta   90.00
_cell.angle_gamma   90.00
#
_symmetry.space_group_name_H-M   'P 1'
#
loop_
_entity.id
_entity.type
_entity.pdbx_description
1 polymer ?
#
loop_
_entity_poly.entity_id
_entity_poly.type
_entity_poly.pdbx_seq_one_letter_code
_entity_poly.pdbx_strand_id
1 'polypeptide(L)'
;HGRAQRQGEEHGSARWGTAREGRRFMNLDDPDQNIILTERFGMAMSRPDHDRRYERCRNVIVAGGSGSGKTRGFFEPNIMQMNADYFVTDPKGETLPRVGHMLEAAGYEIASFNTVDFSKSLHYNPIAYVRDEADILEFVSCLIANTSGDRDHAGDPFWENAERLLYVALIGYLVCRCPHEDRSHSGVVTLLSLAKAKESDEDYRSPLDLLFEEVETGMRYVRSDGAADAP
;
A
#
# COMPACT_ATOMS: atom_id res chain seq x y z
N HIS A 1 14.38 -34.96 35.47
CA HIS A 1 14.97 -35.38 34.17
C HIS A 1 16.12 -34.42 33.87
N GLY A 2 17.38 -34.83 34.25
CA GLY A 2 18.58 -34.09 33.92
C GLY A 2 18.81 -34.14 32.40
N ARG A 3 18.86 -32.98 31.73
CA ARG A 3 19.40 -32.90 30.40
C ARG A 3 20.87 -33.27 30.46
N ALA A 4 21.28 -34.36 29.79
CA ALA A 4 22.69 -34.66 29.62
C ALA A 4 23.36 -33.48 28.89
N GLN A 5 24.19 -32.76 29.63
CA GLN A 5 25.04 -31.72 29.04
C GLN A 5 26.12 -32.42 28.24
N ARG A 6 26.17 -32.19 26.94
CA ARG A 6 27.26 -32.58 26.08
C ARG A 6 28.33 -31.54 26.10
N GLN A 7 29.57 -31.97 26.38
CA GLN A 7 30.75 -31.08 26.40
C GLN A 7 30.91 -30.42 25.01
N GLY A 8 30.97 -29.10 24.94
CA GLY A 8 31.07 -28.36 23.69
C GLY A 8 29.73 -27.89 23.09
N GLU A 9 28.60 -28.20 23.74
CA GLU A 9 27.25 -27.74 23.31
C GLU A 9 26.58 -26.84 24.36
N GLU A 10 27.36 -26.17 25.18
CA GLU A 10 26.86 -25.30 26.30
C GLU A 10 25.98 -24.14 25.80
N HIS A 11 26.21 -23.68 24.57
CA HIS A 11 25.47 -22.58 23.95
C HIS A 11 24.46 -23.03 22.87
N GLY A 12 24.23 -24.35 22.75
CA GLY A 12 23.30 -24.97 21.78
C GLY A 12 23.99 -25.88 20.79
N SER A 13 23.23 -26.80 20.23
CA SER A 13 23.70 -27.83 19.29
C SER A 13 23.41 -27.44 17.82
N ALA A 14 23.48 -26.16 17.49
CA ALA A 14 23.25 -25.71 16.13
C ALA A 14 24.34 -26.20 15.17
N ARG A 15 23.94 -26.79 14.06
CA ARG A 15 24.81 -27.23 12.97
C ARG A 15 24.18 -26.95 11.61
N TRP A 16 24.97 -26.97 10.59
CA TRP A 16 24.45 -26.95 9.22
C TRP A 16 23.61 -28.20 8.95
N GLY A 17 22.41 -27.97 8.40
CA GLY A 17 21.54 -29.08 7.99
C GLY A 17 22.13 -29.86 6.80
N THR A 18 21.79 -31.11 6.71
CA THR A 18 22.09 -31.94 5.54
C THR A 18 21.09 -31.69 4.42
N ALA A 19 21.45 -32.01 3.17
CA ALA A 19 20.54 -31.94 2.04
C ALA A 19 19.22 -32.72 2.26
N ARG A 20 19.29 -33.87 2.96
CA ARG A 20 18.12 -34.70 3.30
C ARG A 20 17.19 -33.97 4.28
N GLU A 21 17.74 -33.23 5.23
CA GLU A 21 16.96 -32.42 6.17
C GLU A 21 16.32 -31.22 5.47
N GLY A 22 17.06 -30.56 4.56
CA GLY A 22 16.55 -29.42 3.78
C GLY A 22 15.36 -29.81 2.90
N ARG A 23 15.38 -30.98 2.26
CA ARG A 23 14.28 -31.46 1.40
C ARG A 23 12.95 -31.60 2.12
N ARG A 24 12.94 -31.75 3.43
CA ARG A 24 11.72 -31.85 4.23
C ARG A 24 10.90 -30.54 4.24
N PHE A 25 11.52 -29.42 3.89
CA PHE A 25 10.87 -28.11 3.81
C PHE A 25 10.37 -27.79 2.41
N MET A 26 10.65 -28.64 1.44
CA MET A 26 10.22 -28.47 0.05
C MET A 26 8.91 -29.23 -0.21
N ASN A 27 8.15 -28.73 -1.14
CA ASN A 27 7.12 -29.50 -1.83
C ASN A 27 7.83 -30.28 -2.94
N LEU A 28 7.92 -31.61 -2.79
CA LEU A 28 8.58 -32.49 -3.75
C LEU A 28 7.60 -33.05 -4.78
N ASP A 29 6.30 -33.04 -4.46
CA ASP A 29 5.24 -33.54 -5.33
C ASP A 29 4.91 -32.50 -6.41
N ASP A 30 5.01 -31.21 -6.06
CA ASP A 30 4.84 -30.09 -6.98
C ASP A 30 6.00 -29.09 -6.77
N PRO A 31 7.11 -29.24 -7.51
CA PRO A 31 8.28 -28.39 -7.36
C PRO A 31 8.03 -26.92 -7.63
N ASP A 32 7.04 -26.59 -8.48
CA ASP A 32 6.71 -25.20 -8.84
C ASP A 32 5.99 -24.46 -7.68
N GLN A 33 5.52 -25.21 -6.68
CA GLN A 33 4.94 -24.65 -5.45
C GLN A 33 6.00 -24.43 -4.35
N ASN A 34 7.21 -24.05 -4.73
CA ASN A 34 8.27 -23.67 -3.80
C ASN A 34 8.77 -22.26 -4.06
N ILE A 35 9.13 -21.55 -2.99
CA ILE A 35 10.02 -20.39 -3.11
C ILE A 35 11.41 -20.94 -3.43
N ILE A 36 11.98 -20.58 -4.56
CA ILE A 36 13.35 -20.97 -4.96
C ILE A 36 14.33 -20.21 -4.07
N LEU A 37 15.08 -20.92 -3.25
CA LEU A 37 16.13 -20.34 -2.41
C LEU A 37 17.52 -20.46 -3.05
N THR A 38 17.79 -21.59 -3.67
CA THR A 38 19.03 -21.88 -4.42
C THR A 38 18.72 -22.86 -5.54
N GLU A 39 19.69 -23.15 -6.40
CA GLU A 39 19.56 -24.16 -7.47
C GLU A 39 19.01 -25.52 -7.00
N ARG A 40 19.24 -25.88 -5.74
CA ARG A 40 18.91 -27.22 -5.22
C ARG A 40 17.88 -27.22 -4.10
N PHE A 41 17.57 -26.05 -3.54
CA PHE A 41 16.69 -25.94 -2.39
C PHE A 41 15.63 -24.87 -2.61
N GLY A 42 14.41 -25.25 -2.24
CA GLY A 42 13.27 -24.37 -2.14
C GLY A 42 12.62 -24.49 -0.77
N MET A 43 11.60 -23.69 -0.57
CA MET A 43 10.73 -23.72 0.60
C MET A 43 9.29 -23.77 0.13
N ALA A 44 8.54 -24.77 0.53
CA ALA A 44 7.15 -24.96 0.12
C ALA A 44 6.29 -23.74 0.41
N MET A 45 5.55 -23.25 -0.59
CA MET A 45 4.56 -22.19 -0.44
C MET A 45 3.31 -22.69 0.28
N SER A 46 2.92 -23.94 -0.01
CA SER A 46 1.87 -24.64 0.71
C SER A 46 2.29 -26.10 0.88
N ARG A 47 1.80 -26.71 1.93
CA ARG A 47 2.07 -28.15 2.18
C ARG A 47 0.77 -28.93 2.12
N PRO A 48 0.66 -29.86 1.17
CA PRO A 48 -0.52 -30.70 1.04
C PRO A 48 -0.74 -31.62 2.26
N ASP A 49 0.36 -32.01 2.92
CA ASP A 49 0.34 -32.90 4.09
C ASP A 49 -0.03 -32.19 5.40
N HIS A 50 -0.17 -30.85 5.38
CA HIS A 50 -0.43 -29.99 6.56
C HIS A 50 0.46 -30.30 7.77
N ASP A 51 1.68 -30.83 7.55
CA ASP A 51 2.62 -31.13 8.62
C ASP A 51 3.28 -29.85 9.17
N ARG A 52 2.67 -29.28 10.21
CA ARG A 52 3.12 -28.05 10.88
C ARG A 52 4.57 -28.10 11.37
N ARG A 53 5.14 -29.27 11.55
CA ARG A 53 6.55 -29.41 11.98
C ARG A 53 7.52 -28.83 10.95
N TYR A 54 7.13 -28.78 9.69
CA TYR A 54 7.93 -28.26 8.58
C TYR A 54 7.39 -26.97 7.98
N GLU A 55 6.29 -26.43 8.50
CA GLU A 55 5.88 -25.07 8.16
C GLU A 55 6.86 -24.06 8.71
N ARG A 56 7.24 -23.09 7.90
CA ARG A 56 8.13 -21.99 8.26
C ARG A 56 7.57 -20.67 7.76
N CYS A 57 8.02 -19.60 8.40
CA CYS A 57 7.80 -18.25 7.89
C CYS A 57 8.38 -18.14 6.48
N ARG A 58 7.59 -17.58 5.55
CA ARG A 58 7.96 -17.46 4.13
C ARG A 58 8.66 -16.15 3.81
N ASN A 59 8.94 -15.35 4.83
CA ASN A 59 9.71 -14.13 4.65
C ASN A 59 11.16 -14.50 4.38
N VAL A 60 11.70 -14.00 3.26
CA VAL A 60 13.07 -14.27 2.83
C VAL A 60 13.83 -12.97 2.72
N ILE A 61 14.99 -12.91 3.34
CA ILE A 61 15.94 -11.79 3.22
C ILE A 61 17.13 -12.29 2.38
N VAL A 62 17.38 -11.62 1.26
CA VAL A 62 18.52 -11.92 0.39
C VAL A 62 19.54 -10.78 0.51
N ALA A 63 20.66 -11.05 1.17
CA ALA A 63 21.75 -10.09 1.36
C ALA A 63 22.87 -10.31 0.35
N GLY A 64 23.43 -9.22 -0.15
CA GLY A 64 24.58 -9.27 -1.06
C GLY A 64 24.91 -7.89 -1.64
N GLY A 65 26.15 -7.69 -2.03
CA GLY A 65 26.60 -6.45 -2.67
C GLY A 65 25.96 -6.19 -4.03
N SER A 66 26.27 -5.05 -4.64
CA SER A 66 25.87 -4.76 -6.02
C SER A 66 26.48 -5.79 -6.96
N GLY A 67 25.73 -6.25 -7.97
CA GLY A 67 26.19 -7.25 -8.94
C GLY A 67 26.28 -8.69 -8.41
N SER A 68 25.92 -8.98 -7.16
CA SER A 68 25.98 -10.34 -6.59
C SER A 68 24.94 -11.31 -7.14
N GLY A 69 24.11 -10.91 -8.08
CA GLY A 69 23.13 -11.77 -8.72
C GLY A 69 21.81 -11.94 -7.97
N LYS A 70 21.51 -11.13 -6.96
CA LYS A 70 20.25 -11.23 -6.19
C LYS A 70 18.99 -11.23 -7.08
N THR A 71 18.93 -10.31 -8.02
CA THR A 71 17.79 -10.20 -8.94
C THR A 71 17.70 -11.42 -9.84
N ARG A 72 18.81 -11.78 -10.53
CA ARG A 72 18.83 -12.90 -11.48
C ARG A 72 18.78 -14.28 -10.81
N GLY A 73 19.36 -14.43 -9.63
CA GLY A 73 19.49 -15.72 -8.97
C GLY A 73 18.37 -16.06 -8.01
N PHE A 74 17.62 -15.05 -7.55
CA PHE A 74 16.53 -15.27 -6.60
C PHE A 74 15.22 -14.64 -7.06
N PHE A 75 15.22 -13.33 -7.32
CA PHE A 75 13.98 -12.57 -7.52
C PHE A 75 13.28 -12.94 -8.85
N GLU A 76 13.97 -12.81 -9.98
CA GLU A 76 13.40 -13.13 -11.30
C GLU A 76 12.95 -14.61 -11.39
N PRO A 77 13.76 -15.61 -10.97
CA PRO A 77 13.32 -17.01 -11.02
C PRO A 77 12.05 -17.30 -10.22
N ASN A 78 11.86 -16.62 -9.08
CA ASN A 78 10.63 -16.79 -8.30
C ASN A 78 9.42 -16.18 -8.99
N ILE A 79 9.54 -15.02 -9.63
CA ILE A 79 8.46 -14.44 -10.43
C ILE A 79 8.15 -15.31 -11.66
N MET A 80 9.19 -15.84 -12.31
CA MET A 80 9.06 -16.68 -13.50
C MET A 80 8.37 -18.01 -13.25
N GLN A 81 8.22 -18.44 -12.00
CA GLN A 81 7.39 -19.61 -11.67
C GLN A 81 5.89 -19.36 -11.89
N MET A 82 5.44 -18.11 -11.87
CA MET A 82 4.03 -17.75 -12.13
C MET A 82 3.03 -18.53 -11.24
N ASN A 83 3.38 -18.69 -9.98
CA ASN A 83 2.63 -19.52 -9.03
C ASN A 83 1.89 -18.70 -7.94
N ALA A 84 1.90 -17.38 -8.05
CA ALA A 84 1.25 -16.45 -7.12
C ALA A 84 0.97 -15.11 -7.77
N ASP A 85 0.20 -14.26 -7.10
CA ASP A 85 0.16 -12.82 -7.39
C ASP A 85 1.39 -12.14 -6.80
N TYR A 86 1.92 -11.15 -7.51
CA TYR A 86 3.16 -10.49 -7.14
C TYR A 86 2.97 -9.00 -6.95
N PHE A 87 3.41 -8.48 -5.83
CA PHE A 87 3.61 -7.05 -5.63
C PHE A 87 5.11 -6.75 -5.59
N VAL A 88 5.57 -5.95 -6.54
CA VAL A 88 7.00 -5.73 -6.79
C VAL A 88 7.35 -4.26 -6.70
N THR A 89 8.36 -3.92 -5.89
CA THR A 89 9.00 -2.61 -5.95
C THR A 89 10.25 -2.70 -6.84
N ASP A 90 10.26 -1.94 -7.93
CA ASP A 90 11.34 -1.93 -8.93
C ASP A 90 11.93 -0.53 -9.11
N PRO A 91 12.81 -0.08 -8.19
CA PRO A 91 13.35 1.28 -8.22
C PRO A 91 14.17 1.61 -9.47
N LYS A 92 14.63 0.59 -10.19
CA LYS A 92 15.42 0.74 -11.43
C LYS A 92 14.59 0.62 -12.70
N GLY A 93 13.35 0.10 -12.59
CA GLY A 93 12.50 -0.18 -13.73
C GLY A 93 13.05 -1.26 -14.67
N GLU A 94 13.91 -2.17 -14.17
CA GLU A 94 14.56 -3.20 -14.99
C GLU A 94 13.78 -4.52 -15.02
N THR A 95 12.95 -4.80 -14.02
CA THR A 95 12.28 -6.09 -13.86
C THR A 95 11.12 -6.23 -14.83
N LEU A 96 10.25 -5.24 -14.91
CA LEU A 96 9.08 -5.28 -15.77
C LEU A 96 9.42 -5.52 -17.25
N PRO A 97 10.41 -4.85 -17.87
CA PRO A 97 10.81 -5.14 -19.25
C PRO A 97 11.34 -6.56 -19.48
N ARG A 98 11.87 -7.21 -18.43
CA ARG A 98 12.44 -8.55 -18.54
C ARG A 98 11.42 -9.67 -18.42
N VAL A 99 10.47 -9.53 -17.48
CA VAL A 99 9.54 -10.62 -17.16
C VAL A 99 8.09 -10.31 -17.54
N GLY A 100 7.76 -9.04 -17.81
CA GLY A 100 6.37 -8.59 -18.04
C GLY A 100 5.69 -9.31 -19.18
N HIS A 101 6.30 -9.38 -20.36
CA HIS A 101 5.69 -10.07 -21.51
C HIS A 101 5.41 -11.55 -21.26
N MET A 102 6.24 -12.19 -20.46
CA MET A 102 6.03 -13.60 -20.11
C MET A 102 4.83 -13.74 -19.18
N LEU A 103 4.70 -12.85 -18.21
CA LEU A 103 3.55 -12.82 -17.30
C LEU A 103 2.25 -12.52 -18.05
N GLU A 104 2.24 -11.53 -18.94
CA GLU A 104 1.08 -11.21 -19.79
C GLU A 104 0.68 -12.39 -20.66
N ALA A 105 1.66 -13.08 -21.27
CA ALA A 105 1.41 -14.28 -22.08
C ALA A 105 0.83 -15.43 -21.24
N ALA A 106 1.12 -15.48 -19.96
CA ALA A 106 0.56 -16.43 -19.00
C ALA A 106 -0.81 -16.01 -18.42
N GLY A 107 -1.34 -14.85 -18.84
CA GLY A 107 -2.65 -14.35 -18.42
C GLY A 107 -2.64 -13.45 -17.18
N TYR A 108 -1.48 -12.99 -16.73
CA TYR A 108 -1.39 -12.00 -15.63
C TYR A 108 -1.79 -10.61 -16.12
N GLU A 109 -2.56 -9.92 -15.32
CA GLU A 109 -2.81 -8.50 -15.48
C GLU A 109 -1.69 -7.72 -14.79
N ILE A 110 -1.00 -6.85 -15.55
CA ILE A 110 0.12 -6.07 -15.02
C ILE A 110 -0.32 -4.64 -14.76
N ALA A 111 -0.28 -4.26 -13.50
CA ALA A 111 -0.56 -2.92 -13.01
C ALA A 111 0.75 -2.22 -12.62
N SER A 112 1.13 -1.15 -13.31
CA SER A 112 2.37 -0.42 -13.04
C SER A 112 2.07 0.97 -12.46
N PHE A 113 2.58 1.24 -11.26
CA PHE A 113 2.56 2.58 -10.67
C PHE A 113 3.95 3.20 -10.83
N ASN A 114 4.09 4.09 -11.82
CA ASN A 114 5.36 4.70 -12.19
C ASN A 114 5.47 6.12 -11.64
N THR A 115 6.34 6.33 -10.67
CA THR A 115 6.58 7.64 -10.04
C THR A 115 7.63 8.49 -10.76
N VAL A 116 8.30 7.94 -11.77
CA VAL A 116 9.30 8.64 -12.58
C VAL A 116 8.68 9.19 -13.87
N ASP A 117 7.84 8.39 -14.52
CA ASP A 117 7.12 8.75 -15.75
C ASP A 117 5.63 8.51 -15.55
N PHE A 118 4.92 9.55 -15.13
CA PHE A 118 3.49 9.47 -14.85
C PHE A 118 2.65 9.14 -16.09
N SER A 119 3.16 9.38 -17.30
CA SER A 119 2.45 9.01 -18.54
C SER A 119 2.31 7.49 -18.73
N LYS A 120 3.16 6.73 -18.06
CA LYS A 120 3.18 5.25 -18.06
C LYS A 120 2.66 4.65 -16.77
N SER A 121 2.08 5.47 -15.90
CA SER A 121 1.55 5.02 -14.61
C SER A 121 0.08 4.77 -14.67
N LEU A 122 -0.38 3.79 -13.91
CA LEU A 122 -1.77 3.67 -13.57
C LEU A 122 -2.22 4.89 -12.76
N HIS A 123 -3.43 5.33 -13.03
CA HIS A 123 -4.10 6.32 -12.20
C HIS A 123 -4.71 5.62 -10.98
N TYR A 124 -4.35 6.10 -9.80
CA TYR A 124 -4.87 5.60 -8.54
C TYR A 124 -5.53 6.72 -7.76
N ASN A 125 -6.80 6.54 -7.43
CA ASN A 125 -7.55 7.47 -6.61
C ASN A 125 -7.85 6.83 -5.24
N PRO A 126 -7.05 7.13 -4.20
CA PRO A 126 -7.24 6.52 -2.89
C PRO A 126 -8.55 6.91 -2.22
N ILE A 127 -9.11 8.09 -2.49
CA ILE A 127 -10.37 8.55 -1.88
C ILE A 127 -11.55 7.69 -2.35
N ALA A 128 -11.47 7.08 -3.53
CA ALA A 128 -12.51 6.18 -4.03
C ALA A 128 -12.67 4.90 -3.18
N TYR A 129 -11.68 4.56 -2.37
CA TYR A 129 -11.68 3.39 -1.49
C TYR A 129 -12.10 3.71 -0.05
N VAL A 130 -12.29 4.97 0.28
CA VAL A 130 -12.78 5.42 1.59
C VAL A 130 -14.26 5.09 1.72
N ARG A 131 -14.64 4.30 2.73
CA ARG A 131 -15.99 3.76 2.91
C ARG A 131 -16.70 4.30 4.14
N ASP A 132 -15.94 4.55 5.20
CA ASP A 132 -16.46 4.93 6.51
C ASP A 132 -15.57 5.99 7.20
N GLU A 133 -15.98 6.42 8.38
CA GLU A 133 -15.29 7.43 9.17
C GLU A 133 -13.88 6.99 9.58
N ALA A 134 -13.68 5.71 9.87
CA ALA A 134 -12.37 5.18 10.24
C ALA A 134 -11.39 5.25 9.06
N ASP A 135 -11.86 4.90 7.87
CA ASP A 135 -11.09 5.02 6.63
C ASP A 135 -10.71 6.49 6.35
N ILE A 136 -11.61 7.47 6.63
CA ILE A 136 -11.31 8.90 6.48
C ILE A 136 -10.16 9.31 7.41
N LEU A 137 -10.25 8.94 8.68
CA LEU A 137 -9.22 9.29 9.68
C LEU A 137 -7.87 8.66 9.37
N GLU A 138 -7.85 7.40 8.92
CA GLU A 138 -6.64 6.70 8.51
C GLU A 138 -6.03 7.36 7.26
N PHE A 139 -6.85 7.65 6.24
CA PHE A 139 -6.41 8.32 5.02
C PHE A 139 -5.81 9.69 5.30
N VAL A 140 -6.48 10.54 6.11
CA VAL A 140 -5.97 11.86 6.49
C VAL A 140 -4.66 11.76 7.27
N SER A 141 -4.57 10.79 8.19
CA SER A 141 -3.34 10.57 8.96
C SER A 141 -2.18 10.16 8.05
N CYS A 142 -2.43 9.28 7.09
CA CYS A 142 -1.46 8.87 6.08
C CYS A 142 -1.05 10.05 5.17
N LEU A 143 -2.01 10.86 4.73
CA LEU A 143 -1.76 12.03 3.89
C LEU A 143 -0.84 13.03 4.60
N ILE A 144 -1.17 13.42 5.82
CA ILE A 144 -0.37 14.37 6.61
C ILE A 144 1.03 13.81 6.86
N ALA A 145 1.14 12.55 7.30
CA ALA A 145 2.44 11.92 7.57
C ALA A 145 3.36 11.88 6.34
N ASN A 146 2.81 11.73 5.13
CA ASN A 146 3.59 11.66 3.89
C ASN A 146 3.83 13.02 3.22
N THR A 147 3.09 14.07 3.60
CA THR A 147 3.23 15.41 3.01
C THR A 147 4.02 16.37 3.90
N SER A 148 4.10 16.12 5.21
CA SER A 148 4.80 16.98 6.16
C SER A 148 6.34 17.03 5.98
N GLY A 149 6.93 16.07 5.25
CA GLY A 149 8.39 15.99 5.02
C GLY A 149 9.22 15.87 6.30
N ASP A 150 10.55 16.00 6.17
CA ASP A 150 11.50 16.08 7.31
C ASP A 150 11.45 17.44 8.04
N ARG A 151 10.31 18.10 8.10
CA ARG A 151 10.19 19.26 8.96
C ARG A 151 10.30 18.76 10.39
N ASP A 152 11.41 19.13 11.06
CA ASP A 152 11.46 19.12 12.52
C ASP A 152 10.15 19.75 12.98
N HIS A 153 9.28 18.96 13.61
CA HIS A 153 7.95 19.37 14.06
C HIS A 153 8.05 20.37 15.23
N ALA A 154 8.65 21.52 14.95
CA ALA A 154 8.63 22.68 15.82
C ALA A 154 7.42 23.58 15.55
N GLY A 155 6.43 23.08 14.81
CA GLY A 155 5.15 23.75 14.58
C GLY A 155 4.25 23.68 15.81
N ASP A 156 3.46 24.72 16.01
CA ASP A 156 2.42 24.73 17.04
C ASP A 156 1.42 23.57 16.77
N PRO A 157 1.21 22.65 17.74
CA PRO A 157 0.25 21.54 17.60
C PRO A 157 -1.17 21.99 17.21
N PHE A 158 -1.50 23.24 17.44
CA PHE A 158 -2.77 23.84 17.02
C PHE A 158 -2.95 23.77 15.51
N TRP A 159 -1.93 24.14 14.72
CA TRP A 159 -2.03 24.17 13.27
C TRP A 159 -2.12 22.79 12.65
N GLU A 160 -1.40 21.83 13.22
CA GLU A 160 -1.50 20.43 12.77
C GLU A 160 -2.90 19.84 13.03
N ASN A 161 -3.48 20.14 14.19
CA ASN A 161 -4.83 19.72 14.50
C ASN A 161 -5.87 20.42 13.60
N ALA A 162 -5.71 21.71 13.34
CA ALA A 162 -6.59 22.48 12.46
C ALA A 162 -6.54 21.93 11.02
N GLU A 163 -5.35 21.66 10.50
CA GLU A 163 -5.16 21.04 9.19
C GLU A 163 -5.84 19.66 9.11
N ARG A 164 -5.63 18.81 10.12
CA ARG A 164 -6.27 17.50 10.22
C ARG A 164 -7.79 17.59 10.17
N LEU A 165 -8.37 18.48 10.98
CA LEU A 165 -9.81 18.66 11.04
C LEU A 165 -10.37 19.16 9.71
N LEU A 166 -9.67 20.07 9.05
CA LEU A 166 -10.05 20.57 7.72
C LEU A 166 -10.07 19.43 6.69
N TYR A 167 -9.01 18.62 6.61
CA TYR A 167 -9.00 17.48 5.69
C TYR A 167 -10.08 16.47 6.00
N VAL A 168 -10.32 16.16 7.27
CA VAL A 168 -11.41 15.26 7.68
C VAL A 168 -12.76 15.79 7.22
N ALA A 169 -13.01 17.09 7.40
CA ALA A 169 -14.27 17.73 6.98
C ALA A 169 -14.44 17.70 5.45
N LEU A 170 -13.41 18.06 4.69
CA LEU A 170 -13.46 18.10 3.22
C LEU A 170 -13.64 16.70 2.63
N ILE A 171 -12.87 15.72 3.10
CA ILE A 171 -12.96 14.34 2.59
C ILE A 171 -14.26 13.71 3.03
N GLY A 172 -14.69 13.95 4.28
CA GLY A 172 -15.99 13.52 4.77
C GLY A 172 -17.15 14.07 3.93
N TYR A 173 -17.08 15.34 3.55
CA TYR A 173 -18.07 15.95 2.64
C TYR A 173 -18.08 15.24 1.28
N LEU A 174 -16.92 15.03 0.66
CA LEU A 174 -16.82 14.32 -0.63
C LEU A 174 -17.39 12.90 -0.54
N VAL A 175 -17.07 12.16 0.51
CA VAL A 175 -17.51 10.77 0.65
C VAL A 175 -19.00 10.68 0.94
N CYS A 176 -19.55 11.60 1.74
CA CYS A 176 -20.95 11.53 2.18
C CYS A 176 -21.94 12.23 1.24
N ARG A 177 -21.50 13.25 0.49
CA ARG A 177 -22.41 14.15 -0.25
C ARG A 177 -22.14 14.22 -1.74
N CYS A 178 -20.92 13.90 -2.20
CA CYS A 178 -20.59 13.98 -3.61
C CYS A 178 -20.74 12.64 -4.34
N PRO A 179 -21.05 12.67 -5.65
CA PRO A 179 -21.01 11.50 -6.51
C PRO A 179 -19.62 10.83 -6.47
N HIS A 180 -19.59 9.52 -6.75
CA HIS A 180 -18.36 8.74 -6.67
C HIS A 180 -17.24 9.28 -7.60
N GLU A 181 -17.60 9.85 -8.73
CA GLU A 181 -16.70 10.47 -9.72
C GLU A 181 -15.96 11.69 -9.19
N ASP A 182 -16.57 12.45 -8.27
CA ASP A 182 -15.98 13.64 -7.65
C ASP A 182 -15.12 13.33 -6.41
N ARG A 183 -15.19 12.09 -5.91
CA ARG A 183 -14.40 11.64 -4.74
C ARG A 183 -12.93 11.46 -5.11
N SER A 184 -12.22 12.57 -5.26
CA SER A 184 -10.85 12.62 -5.73
C SER A 184 -10.07 13.76 -5.07
N HIS A 185 -8.75 13.75 -5.21
CA HIS A 185 -7.93 14.92 -4.81
C HIS A 185 -8.34 16.20 -5.53
N SER A 186 -8.77 16.12 -6.79
CA SER A 186 -9.31 17.28 -7.51
C SER A 186 -10.56 17.81 -6.84
N GLY A 187 -11.43 16.96 -6.32
CA GLY A 187 -12.59 17.33 -5.52
C GLY A 187 -12.20 18.11 -4.26
N VAL A 188 -11.18 17.62 -3.53
CA VAL A 188 -10.65 18.34 -2.35
C VAL A 188 -10.14 19.73 -2.73
N VAL A 189 -9.35 19.84 -3.81
CA VAL A 189 -8.84 21.13 -4.29
C VAL A 189 -9.99 22.06 -4.71
N THR A 190 -11.01 21.54 -5.34
CA THR A 190 -12.21 22.29 -5.71
C THR A 190 -12.91 22.85 -4.47
N LEU A 191 -13.15 22.02 -3.44
CA LEU A 191 -13.73 22.47 -2.19
C LEU A 191 -12.87 23.55 -1.50
N LEU A 192 -11.55 23.35 -1.44
CA LEU A 192 -10.63 24.35 -0.91
C LEU A 192 -10.69 25.67 -1.69
N SER A 193 -10.89 25.64 -3.00
CA SER A 193 -11.02 26.84 -3.81
C SER A 193 -12.27 27.67 -3.47
N LEU A 194 -13.27 27.06 -2.84
CA LEU A 194 -14.49 27.70 -2.36
C LEU A 194 -14.30 28.36 -0.98
N ALA A 195 -13.25 28.02 -0.24
CA ALA A 195 -12.93 28.58 1.08
C ALA A 195 -12.24 29.95 0.97
N LYS A 196 -12.85 30.91 0.25
CA LYS A 196 -12.27 32.25 0.09
C LYS A 196 -12.79 33.17 1.19
N ALA A 197 -11.88 33.64 2.05
CA ALA A 197 -12.19 34.71 3.01
C ALA A 197 -12.18 36.07 2.33
N LYS A 198 -13.01 37.00 2.82
CA LYS A 198 -12.93 38.44 2.51
C LYS A 198 -12.49 39.17 3.76
N GLU A 199 -11.29 39.74 3.76
CA GLU A 199 -10.75 40.53 4.87
C GLU A 199 -11.59 41.77 5.25
N SER A 200 -12.39 42.28 4.30
CA SER A 200 -13.18 43.49 4.46
C SER A 200 -14.60 43.28 5.00
N ASP A 201 -15.00 42.03 5.25
CA ASP A 201 -16.37 41.67 5.63
C ASP A 201 -16.36 40.52 6.61
N GLU A 202 -16.50 40.81 7.90
CA GLU A 202 -16.48 39.83 8.99
C GLU A 202 -17.67 38.85 8.94
N ASP A 203 -18.79 39.29 8.33
CA ASP A 203 -20.00 38.45 8.17
C ASP A 203 -20.00 37.68 6.84
N TYR A 204 -18.94 37.77 6.05
CA TYR A 204 -18.86 37.06 4.78
C TYR A 204 -18.79 35.55 4.99
N ARG A 205 -19.74 34.87 4.39
CA ARG A 205 -19.76 33.38 4.32
C ARG A 205 -19.25 32.94 2.96
N SER A 206 -18.22 32.11 2.99
CA SER A 206 -17.69 31.51 1.77
C SER A 206 -18.68 30.49 1.19
N PRO A 207 -18.61 30.17 -0.10
CA PRO A 207 -19.40 29.08 -0.66
C PRO A 207 -19.18 27.75 0.06
N LEU A 208 -17.99 27.53 0.61
CA LEU A 208 -17.69 26.32 1.43
C LEU A 208 -18.48 26.32 2.74
N ASP A 209 -18.56 27.49 3.43
CA ASP A 209 -19.34 27.62 4.67
C ASP A 209 -20.82 27.30 4.42
N LEU A 210 -21.36 27.76 3.29
CA LEU A 210 -22.75 27.48 2.91
C LEU A 210 -22.97 25.96 2.66
N LEU A 211 -22.02 25.26 2.04
CA LEU A 211 -22.11 23.82 1.85
C LEU A 211 -22.11 23.05 3.17
N PHE A 212 -21.30 23.47 4.14
CA PHE A 212 -21.28 22.83 5.47
C PHE A 212 -22.53 23.16 6.28
N GLU A 213 -23.04 24.40 6.19
CA GLU A 213 -24.29 24.78 6.83
C GLU A 213 -25.49 24.00 6.27
N GLU A 214 -25.49 23.70 4.97
CA GLU A 214 -26.48 22.81 4.35
C GLU A 214 -26.44 21.40 4.96
N VAL A 215 -25.25 20.87 5.21
CA VAL A 215 -25.10 19.56 5.87
C VAL A 215 -25.65 19.60 7.29
N GLU A 216 -25.36 20.68 8.04
CA GLU A 216 -25.74 20.83 9.43
C GLU A 216 -27.27 21.03 9.59
N THR A 217 -27.84 21.85 8.72
CA THR A 217 -29.28 22.20 8.80
C THR A 217 -30.18 21.24 8.02
N GLY A 218 -29.61 20.40 7.15
CA GLY A 218 -30.36 19.54 6.23
C GLY A 218 -31.13 20.31 5.14
N MET A 219 -30.90 21.61 5.01
CA MET A 219 -31.49 22.45 3.97
C MET A 219 -30.54 22.51 2.76
N ARG A 220 -31.06 22.32 1.55
CA ARG A 220 -30.33 22.58 0.32
C ARG A 220 -30.45 24.04 -0.05
N TYR A 221 -29.32 24.74 -0.21
CA TYR A 221 -29.29 26.05 -0.81
C TYR A 221 -29.52 25.92 -2.32
N VAL A 222 -30.60 26.48 -2.81
CA VAL A 222 -30.85 26.61 -4.26
C VAL A 222 -29.98 27.77 -4.77
N ARG A 223 -29.06 27.47 -5.69
CA ARG A 223 -28.29 28.51 -6.36
C ARG A 223 -29.24 29.53 -7.00
N SER A 224 -28.89 30.82 -6.92
CA SER A 224 -29.66 31.93 -7.46
C SER A 224 -29.82 31.92 -8.99
N ASP A 225 -29.12 31.01 -9.70
CA ASP A 225 -29.21 30.77 -11.14
C ASP A 225 -30.28 29.72 -11.55
N GLY A 226 -31.01 29.17 -10.59
CA GLY A 226 -32.15 28.31 -10.86
C GLY A 226 -31.80 26.89 -11.33
N ALA A 227 -30.52 26.52 -11.35
CA ALA A 227 -30.10 25.17 -11.65
C ALA A 227 -30.25 24.31 -10.38
N ALA A 228 -31.35 23.59 -10.29
CA ALA A 228 -31.49 22.49 -9.32
C ALA A 228 -30.65 21.31 -9.81
N ASP A 229 -29.57 20.95 -9.08
CA ASP A 229 -28.91 19.68 -9.31
C ASP A 229 -29.91 18.55 -9.01
N ALA A 230 -30.12 17.71 -10.01
CA ALA A 230 -30.94 16.52 -9.88
C ALA A 230 -30.34 15.55 -8.83
N PRO A 231 -31.17 14.72 -8.19
CA PRO A 231 -30.80 13.85 -7.08
C PRO A 231 -29.74 12.81 -7.43
#